data_9e03b1570c8eedcc501c2b3e3b3c7244
#
_entry.id   9e03b1570c8eedcc501c2b3e3b3c7244
#
_cell.length_a   1.000
_cell.length_b   1.000
_cell.length_c   1.000
_cell.angle_alpha   90.00
_cell.angle_beta   90.00
_cell.angle_gamma   90.00
#
_symmetry.space_group_name_H-M   'P 1'
#
loop_
_entity.id
_entity.type
_entity.pdbx_description
1 polymer ?
#
loop_
_entity_poly.entity_id
_entity_poly.type
_entity_poly.pdbx_seq_one_letter_code
_entity_poly.pdbx_strand_id
1 'polypeptide(L)'
;IFVFALTYLDMGETNLHQTSSMAEQFRAYPELLKSRRFWGYCLTASFSAGAYFAYLGGGAYVGREIFGLSPAALGFYLGAPSLGYIAGNGISGRFSSALGVNRMVLIGTILTCLGLVLSISLFLFTEAQPISFFGCVCFMGLGNGMVLPNATAGMMSVRPHLAGSASGIGGTINTGGGALIAIGTGAILVPGTGALPLLLIMLVTTSLSILTIIYVIKRTRSLEAANPQS
;
A
#
# COMPACT_ATOMS: atom_id res chain seq x y z
N ILE A 1 5.62 22.88 12.01
CA ILE A 1 6.37 23.50 13.11
C ILE A 1 5.73 23.17 14.47
N PHE A 2 4.43 23.44 14.66
CA PHE A 2 3.73 23.19 15.95
C PHE A 2 3.79 21.73 16.39
N VAL A 3 3.47 20.78 15.52
CA VAL A 3 3.54 19.33 15.79
C VAL A 3 4.99 18.91 16.11
N PHE A 4 5.98 19.45 15.39
CA PHE A 4 7.39 19.17 15.66
C PHE A 4 7.82 19.67 17.05
N ALA A 5 7.39 20.87 17.42
CA ALA A 5 7.68 21.41 18.74
C ALA A 5 7.02 20.57 19.86
N LEU A 6 5.75 20.16 19.68
CA LEU A 6 5.06 19.29 20.63
C LEU A 6 5.78 17.94 20.78
N THR A 7 6.14 17.31 19.65
CA THR A 7 6.86 16.02 19.69
C THR A 7 8.22 16.16 20.40
N TYR A 8 8.95 17.23 20.14
CA TYR A 8 10.26 17.48 20.77
C TYR A 8 10.16 17.73 22.28
N LEU A 9 9.08 18.38 22.73
CA LEU A 9 8.87 18.70 24.15
C LEU A 9 8.26 17.56 24.96
N ASP A 10 7.42 16.73 24.32
CA ASP A 10 6.63 15.69 24.99
C ASP A 10 7.27 14.30 24.90
N MET A 11 7.95 14.01 23.77
CA MET A 11 8.63 12.73 23.55
C MET A 11 10.12 12.88 23.84
N GLY A 12 10.58 12.47 25.02
CA GLY A 12 12.01 12.23 25.25
C GLY A 12 12.53 11.11 24.34
N GLU A 13 13.82 10.79 24.44
CA GLU A 13 14.44 9.69 23.70
C GLU A 13 13.77 8.36 24.08
N THR A 14 13.02 7.77 23.16
CA THR A 14 12.29 6.50 23.36
C THR A 14 13.08 5.29 22.89
N ASN A 15 14.21 5.50 22.19
CA ASN A 15 15.05 4.42 21.69
C ASN A 15 16.01 3.91 22.77
N LEU A 16 15.61 2.85 23.46
CA LEU A 16 16.42 2.19 24.49
C LEU A 16 17.67 1.48 23.93
N HIS A 17 17.74 1.25 22.64
CA HIS A 17 18.84 0.61 21.92
C HIS A 17 19.41 1.56 20.88
N GLN A 18 20.07 2.62 21.35
CA GLN A 18 20.80 3.50 20.43
C GLN A 18 21.97 2.72 19.80
N THR A 19 21.80 2.34 18.53
CA THR A 19 22.95 1.86 17.75
C THR A 19 23.90 3.03 17.52
N SER A 20 25.07 2.92 18.07
CA SER A 20 26.04 4.00 18.20
C SER A 20 26.69 4.43 16.91
N SER A 21 26.48 3.73 15.77
CA SER A 21 27.15 4.04 14.51
C SER A 21 26.30 3.72 13.28
N MET A 22 26.28 4.67 12.32
CA MET A 22 25.74 4.45 10.96
C MET A 22 26.37 3.21 10.31
N ALA A 23 27.65 2.94 10.57
CA ALA A 23 28.35 1.78 10.03
C ALA A 23 27.77 0.45 10.57
N GLU A 24 27.33 0.38 11.81
CA GLU A 24 26.67 -0.80 12.38
C GLU A 24 25.31 -1.05 11.74
N GLN A 25 24.55 0.01 11.48
CA GLN A 25 23.28 -0.11 10.75
C GLN A 25 23.48 -0.67 9.34
N PHE A 26 24.48 -0.19 8.59
CA PHE A 26 24.79 -0.71 7.26
C PHE A 26 25.26 -2.18 7.29
N ARG A 27 25.99 -2.58 8.31
CA ARG A 27 26.44 -3.98 8.49
C ARG A 27 25.28 -4.94 8.76
N ALA A 28 24.17 -4.43 9.33
CA ALA A 28 22.99 -5.22 9.63
C ALA A 28 22.02 -5.38 8.43
N TYR A 29 22.15 -4.54 7.38
CA TYR A 29 21.29 -4.64 6.19
C TYR A 29 21.30 -6.02 5.51
N PRO A 30 22.43 -6.71 5.33
CA PRO A 30 22.44 -8.06 4.75
C PRO A 30 21.61 -9.08 5.53
N GLU A 31 21.52 -8.96 6.86
CA GLU A 31 20.66 -9.83 7.67
C GLU A 31 19.17 -9.64 7.33
N LEU A 32 18.76 -8.39 7.18
CA LEU A 32 17.39 -8.04 6.83
C LEU A 32 17.06 -8.46 5.39
N LEU A 33 17.95 -8.13 4.45
CA LEU A 33 17.77 -8.41 3.02
C LEU A 33 17.79 -9.92 2.69
N LYS A 34 18.40 -10.76 3.52
CA LYS A 34 18.32 -12.22 3.41
C LYS A 34 16.98 -12.78 3.88
N SER A 35 16.18 -12.01 4.60
CA SER A 35 14.91 -12.49 5.16
C SER A 35 13.82 -12.51 4.10
N ARG A 36 13.35 -13.72 3.76
CA ARG A 36 12.23 -13.91 2.84
C ARG A 36 10.90 -13.30 3.36
N ARG A 37 10.71 -13.27 4.69
CA ARG A 37 9.52 -12.65 5.29
C ARG A 37 9.54 -11.13 5.15
N PHE A 38 10.72 -10.51 5.31
CA PHE A 38 10.89 -9.08 5.09
C PHE A 38 10.48 -8.70 3.66
N TRP A 39 11.05 -9.37 2.65
CA TRP A 39 10.70 -9.13 1.26
C TRP A 39 9.21 -9.37 0.96
N GLY A 40 8.63 -10.40 1.56
CA GLY A 40 7.20 -10.67 1.41
C GLY A 40 6.33 -9.49 1.86
N TYR A 41 6.54 -8.96 3.06
CA TYR A 41 5.81 -7.78 3.55
C TYR A 41 6.15 -6.51 2.76
N CYS A 42 7.42 -6.30 2.44
CA CYS A 42 7.88 -5.15 1.66
C CYS A 42 7.21 -5.10 0.29
N LEU A 43 7.24 -6.22 -0.46
CA LEU A 43 6.60 -6.31 -1.77
C LEU A 43 5.07 -6.22 -1.67
N THR A 44 4.45 -6.79 -0.62
CA THR A 44 3.02 -6.64 -0.39
C THR A 44 2.63 -5.17 -0.24
N ALA A 45 3.34 -4.43 0.60
CA ALA A 45 3.11 -3.00 0.77
C ALA A 45 3.34 -2.22 -0.53
N SER A 46 4.44 -2.51 -1.22
CA SER A 46 4.83 -1.82 -2.46
C SER A 46 3.84 -2.07 -3.60
N PHE A 47 3.36 -3.28 -3.77
CA PHE A 47 2.36 -3.60 -4.79
C PHE A 47 0.97 -3.06 -4.44
N SER A 48 0.59 -3.06 -3.16
CA SER A 48 -0.67 -2.44 -2.72
C SER A 48 -0.65 -0.92 -2.94
N ALA A 49 0.42 -0.24 -2.54
CA ALA A 49 0.61 1.17 -2.83
C ALA A 49 0.76 1.44 -4.34
N GLY A 50 1.29 0.48 -5.11
CA GLY A 50 1.44 0.56 -6.55
C GLY A 50 0.14 0.88 -7.29
N ALA A 51 -0.98 0.31 -6.85
CA ALA A 51 -2.30 0.67 -7.38
C ALA A 51 -2.64 2.15 -7.14
N TYR A 52 -2.33 2.67 -5.96
CA TYR A 52 -2.53 4.08 -5.64
C TYR A 52 -1.59 5.00 -6.44
N PHE A 53 -0.34 4.63 -6.61
CA PHE A 53 0.61 5.38 -7.44
C PHE A 53 0.22 5.35 -8.92
N ALA A 54 -0.28 4.23 -9.44
CA ALA A 54 -0.86 4.16 -10.79
C ALA A 54 -2.05 5.14 -10.93
N TYR A 55 -2.94 5.15 -9.93
CA TYR A 55 -4.05 6.09 -9.87
C TYR A 55 -3.56 7.56 -9.85
N LEU A 56 -2.54 7.89 -9.09
CA LEU A 56 -1.95 9.24 -9.11
C LEU A 56 -1.36 9.61 -10.49
N GLY A 57 -0.75 8.64 -11.18
CA GLY A 57 -0.21 8.84 -12.51
C GLY A 57 -1.26 8.99 -13.61
N GLY A 58 -2.45 8.37 -13.46
CA GLY A 58 -3.44 8.27 -14.53
C GLY A 58 -4.83 8.81 -14.20
N GLY A 59 -5.19 9.00 -12.94
CA GLY A 59 -6.55 9.38 -12.54
C GLY A 59 -6.97 10.76 -13.06
N ALA A 60 -6.04 11.69 -13.14
CA ALA A 60 -6.30 13.02 -13.71
C ALA A 60 -6.60 12.94 -15.21
N TYR A 61 -5.89 12.09 -15.95
CA TYR A 61 -6.18 11.81 -17.36
C TYR A 61 -7.59 11.26 -17.54
N VAL A 62 -7.95 10.23 -16.79
CA VAL A 62 -9.29 9.63 -16.85
C VAL A 62 -10.37 10.65 -16.51
N GLY A 63 -10.19 11.46 -15.48
CA GLY A 63 -11.17 12.47 -15.10
C GLY A 63 -11.38 13.57 -16.15
N ARG A 64 -10.31 14.02 -16.81
CA ARG A 64 -10.38 15.11 -17.81
C ARG A 64 -10.73 14.60 -19.20
N GLU A 65 -10.01 13.60 -19.70
CA GLU A 65 -10.13 13.17 -21.09
C GLU A 65 -11.30 12.19 -21.33
N ILE A 66 -11.64 11.39 -20.31
CA ILE A 66 -12.72 10.41 -20.46
C ILE A 66 -14.05 10.96 -19.96
N PHE A 67 -14.03 11.62 -18.78
CA PHE A 67 -15.26 12.12 -18.16
C PHE A 67 -15.51 13.62 -18.34
N GLY A 68 -14.58 14.38 -18.94
CA GLY A 68 -14.75 15.82 -19.18
C GLY A 68 -14.94 16.65 -17.89
N LEU A 69 -14.38 16.20 -16.76
CA LEU A 69 -14.57 16.86 -15.48
C LEU A 69 -13.91 18.24 -15.44
N SER A 70 -14.62 19.22 -14.87
CA SER A 70 -14.03 20.50 -14.53
C SER A 70 -12.91 20.36 -13.50
N PRO A 71 -11.94 21.29 -13.42
CA PRO A 71 -10.83 21.20 -12.45
C PRO A 71 -11.31 21.06 -10.99
N ALA A 72 -12.40 21.72 -10.63
CA ALA A 72 -12.98 21.64 -9.28
C ALA A 72 -13.59 20.25 -9.00
N ALA A 73 -14.38 19.71 -9.93
CA ALA A 73 -14.94 18.36 -9.83
C ALA A 73 -13.85 17.30 -9.82
N LEU A 74 -12.82 17.45 -10.66
CA LEU A 74 -11.67 16.55 -10.70
C LEU A 74 -10.95 16.50 -9.35
N GLY A 75 -10.68 17.65 -8.72
CA GLY A 75 -10.06 17.71 -7.40
C GLY A 75 -10.87 16.95 -6.34
N PHE A 76 -12.20 17.11 -6.36
CA PHE A 76 -13.08 16.37 -5.47
C PHE A 76 -13.01 14.85 -5.69
N TYR A 77 -13.13 14.40 -6.93
CA TYR A 77 -13.08 12.98 -7.28
C TYR A 77 -11.71 12.35 -7.01
N LEU A 78 -10.61 13.06 -7.28
CA LEU A 78 -9.26 12.58 -6.97
C LEU A 78 -9.02 12.38 -5.47
N GLY A 79 -9.74 13.11 -4.63
CA GLY A 79 -9.72 12.94 -3.17
C GLY A 79 -10.50 11.73 -2.65
N ALA A 80 -11.36 11.12 -3.45
CA ALA A 80 -12.24 10.03 -3.01
C ALA A 80 -11.54 8.85 -2.32
N PRO A 81 -10.37 8.34 -2.79
CA PRO A 81 -9.64 7.28 -2.10
C PRO A 81 -9.25 7.63 -0.66
N SER A 82 -9.07 8.91 -0.34
CA SER A 82 -8.68 9.35 1.00
C SER A 82 -9.75 9.02 2.05
N LEU A 83 -11.03 9.10 1.69
CA LEU A 83 -12.13 8.71 2.57
C LEU A 83 -12.06 7.20 2.89
N GLY A 84 -11.84 6.38 1.87
CA GLY A 84 -11.60 4.95 2.05
C GLY A 84 -10.38 4.70 2.94
N TYR A 85 -9.27 5.42 2.71
CA TYR A 85 -8.04 5.26 3.48
C TYR A 85 -8.23 5.58 4.97
N ILE A 86 -8.95 6.65 5.30
CA ILE A 86 -9.29 7.00 6.68
C ILE A 86 -10.11 5.87 7.34
N ALA A 87 -11.14 5.38 6.65
CA ALA A 87 -11.96 4.27 7.14
C ALA A 87 -11.14 2.99 7.31
N GLY A 88 -10.27 2.66 6.35
CA GLY A 88 -9.38 1.50 6.41
C GLY A 88 -8.40 1.55 7.59
N ASN A 89 -7.80 2.72 7.85
CA ASN A 89 -6.96 2.92 9.03
C ASN A 89 -7.75 2.77 10.33
N GLY A 90 -8.98 3.27 10.40
CA GLY A 90 -9.86 3.09 11.56
C GLY A 90 -10.18 1.61 11.82
N ILE A 91 -10.51 0.85 10.77
CA ILE A 91 -10.73 -0.61 10.84
C ILE A 91 -9.44 -1.30 11.28
N SER A 92 -8.31 -0.94 10.68
CA SER A 92 -7.00 -1.49 11.04
C SER A 92 -6.68 -1.25 12.52
N GLY A 93 -6.79 -0.01 13.00
CA GLY A 93 -6.52 0.34 14.39
C GLY A 93 -7.37 -0.45 15.41
N ARG A 94 -8.63 -0.73 15.07
CA ARG A 94 -9.55 -1.44 15.95
C ARG A 94 -9.40 -2.97 15.92
N PHE A 95 -9.11 -3.54 14.75
CA PHE A 95 -9.23 -4.98 14.56
C PHE A 95 -7.90 -5.70 14.30
N SER A 96 -6.78 -4.99 14.08
CA SER A 96 -5.49 -5.64 13.79
C SER A 96 -4.97 -6.52 14.91
N SER A 97 -5.21 -6.14 16.17
CA SER A 97 -4.83 -6.96 17.33
C SER A 97 -5.63 -8.25 17.44
N ALA A 98 -6.92 -8.21 17.10
CA ALA A 98 -7.80 -9.38 17.16
C ALA A 98 -7.64 -10.33 15.97
N LEU A 99 -7.52 -9.80 14.76
CA LEU A 99 -7.41 -10.59 13.52
C LEU A 99 -5.98 -10.99 13.17
N GLY A 100 -5.02 -10.25 13.66
CA GLY A 100 -3.60 -10.36 13.32
C GLY A 100 -3.24 -9.67 12.00
N VAL A 101 -1.98 -9.25 11.92
CA VAL A 101 -1.38 -8.50 10.81
C VAL A 101 -1.66 -9.15 9.45
N ASN A 102 -1.39 -10.44 9.33
CA ASN A 102 -1.49 -11.16 8.06
C ASN A 102 -2.91 -11.22 7.49
N ARG A 103 -3.91 -11.45 8.35
CA ARG A 103 -5.31 -11.51 7.92
C ARG A 103 -5.81 -10.11 7.56
N MET A 104 -5.41 -9.08 8.31
CA MET A 104 -5.78 -7.71 8.01
C MET A 104 -5.26 -7.27 6.64
N VAL A 105 -4.00 -7.57 6.32
CA VAL A 105 -3.41 -7.32 5.01
C VAL A 105 -4.14 -8.08 3.91
N LEU A 106 -4.44 -9.37 4.11
CA LEU A 106 -5.14 -10.18 3.12
C LEU A 106 -6.56 -9.64 2.84
N ILE A 107 -7.31 -9.29 3.87
CA ILE A 107 -8.66 -8.70 3.71
C ILE A 107 -8.57 -7.39 2.94
N GLY A 108 -7.63 -6.49 3.29
CA GLY A 108 -7.45 -5.22 2.63
C GLY A 108 -7.11 -5.35 1.14
N THR A 109 -6.20 -6.27 0.79
CA THR A 109 -5.85 -6.54 -0.62
C THR A 109 -7.01 -7.13 -1.41
N ILE A 110 -7.81 -8.03 -0.81
CA ILE A 110 -9.01 -8.59 -1.45
C ILE A 110 -10.06 -7.50 -1.68
N LEU A 111 -10.31 -6.63 -0.71
CA LEU A 111 -11.26 -5.52 -0.86
C LEU A 111 -10.86 -4.58 -1.99
N THR A 112 -9.57 -4.24 -2.09
CA THR A 112 -9.05 -3.45 -3.23
C THR A 112 -9.31 -4.17 -4.55
N CYS A 113 -8.99 -5.46 -4.64
CA CYS A 113 -9.18 -6.25 -5.85
C CYS A 113 -10.66 -6.29 -6.27
N LEU A 114 -11.57 -6.54 -5.35
CA LEU A 114 -13.01 -6.55 -5.61
C LEU A 114 -13.52 -5.19 -6.10
N GLY A 115 -13.06 -4.09 -5.48
CA GLY A 115 -13.40 -2.74 -5.94
C GLY A 115 -12.93 -2.45 -7.37
N LEU A 116 -11.71 -2.90 -7.72
CA LEU A 116 -11.17 -2.74 -9.08
C LEU A 116 -11.89 -3.62 -10.10
N VAL A 117 -12.20 -4.87 -9.76
CA VAL A 117 -12.99 -5.76 -10.63
C VAL A 117 -14.38 -5.19 -10.86
N LEU A 118 -15.01 -4.66 -9.81
CA LEU A 118 -16.31 -3.96 -9.93
C LEU A 118 -16.20 -2.75 -10.85
N SER A 119 -15.17 -1.92 -10.69
CA SER A 119 -14.94 -0.75 -11.55
C SER A 119 -14.77 -1.13 -13.02
N ILE A 120 -13.95 -2.17 -13.30
CA ILE A 120 -13.78 -2.70 -14.66
C ILE A 120 -15.10 -3.22 -15.22
N SER A 121 -15.85 -3.98 -14.42
CA SER A 121 -17.16 -4.51 -14.85
C SER A 121 -18.14 -3.39 -15.19
N LEU A 122 -18.25 -2.37 -14.33
CA LEU A 122 -19.09 -1.21 -14.60
C LEU A 122 -18.63 -0.47 -15.86
N PHE A 123 -17.34 -0.30 -16.05
CA PHE A 123 -16.80 0.38 -17.22
C PHE A 123 -17.07 -0.36 -18.55
N LEU A 124 -17.08 -1.71 -18.51
CA LEU A 124 -17.29 -2.54 -19.71
C LEU A 124 -18.77 -2.77 -20.04
N PHE A 125 -19.64 -2.85 -19.03
CA PHE A 125 -21.03 -3.30 -19.19
C PHE A 125 -22.08 -2.19 -18.98
N THR A 126 -21.66 -0.99 -18.53
CA THR A 126 -22.57 0.15 -18.34
C THR A 126 -22.01 1.40 -19.00
N GLU A 127 -22.82 2.47 -19.06
CA GLU A 127 -22.31 3.78 -19.43
C GLU A 127 -21.28 4.26 -18.41
N ALA A 128 -20.10 4.61 -18.88
CA ALA A 128 -18.99 5.04 -18.04
C ALA A 128 -19.32 6.38 -17.37
N GLN A 129 -19.56 6.35 -16.07
CA GLN A 129 -19.81 7.54 -15.26
C GLN A 129 -18.65 7.78 -14.28
N PRO A 130 -18.37 9.05 -13.90
CA PRO A 130 -17.30 9.35 -12.94
C PRO A 130 -17.44 8.56 -11.63
N ILE A 131 -18.66 8.40 -11.13
CA ILE A 131 -18.92 7.69 -9.86
C ILE A 131 -18.58 6.20 -9.95
N SER A 132 -18.76 5.55 -11.10
CA SER A 132 -18.43 4.13 -11.27
C SER A 132 -16.92 3.88 -11.23
N PHE A 133 -16.12 4.85 -11.66
CA PHE A 133 -14.67 4.79 -11.55
C PHE A 133 -14.19 5.26 -10.16
N PHE A 134 -14.42 6.52 -9.81
CA PHE A 134 -13.89 7.12 -8.60
C PHE A 134 -14.52 6.56 -7.32
N GLY A 135 -15.80 6.17 -7.35
CA GLY A 135 -16.47 5.51 -6.23
C GLY A 135 -15.86 4.13 -5.94
N CYS A 136 -15.57 3.34 -6.97
CA CYS A 136 -14.91 2.05 -6.80
C CYS A 136 -13.47 2.18 -6.31
N VAL A 137 -12.76 3.26 -6.67
CA VAL A 137 -11.40 3.53 -6.19
C VAL A 137 -11.36 3.84 -4.68
N CYS A 138 -12.49 4.19 -4.04
CA CYS A 138 -12.58 4.26 -2.58
C CYS A 138 -12.25 2.92 -1.90
N PHE A 139 -12.59 1.79 -2.54
CA PHE A 139 -12.20 0.45 -2.03
C PHE A 139 -10.69 0.24 -2.04
N MET A 140 -9.99 0.82 -3.01
CA MET A 140 -8.52 0.83 -3.01
C MET A 140 -7.98 1.64 -1.82
N GLY A 141 -8.56 2.80 -1.55
CA GLY A 141 -8.23 3.57 -0.35
C GLY A 141 -8.45 2.76 0.92
N LEU A 142 -9.63 2.16 1.07
CA LEU A 142 -10.00 1.32 2.20
C LEU A 142 -9.00 0.17 2.41
N GLY A 143 -8.69 -0.56 1.33
CA GLY A 143 -7.73 -1.65 1.37
C GLY A 143 -6.32 -1.18 1.75
N ASN A 144 -5.83 -0.09 1.16
CA ASN A 144 -4.51 0.47 1.49
C ASN A 144 -4.43 0.95 2.95
N GLY A 145 -5.50 1.51 3.52
CA GLY A 145 -5.58 1.86 4.94
C GLY A 145 -5.48 0.64 5.86
N MET A 146 -5.90 -0.53 5.40
CA MET A 146 -5.73 -1.79 6.13
C MET A 146 -4.36 -2.45 5.85
N VAL A 147 -3.83 -2.35 4.64
CA VAL A 147 -2.61 -3.04 4.21
C VAL A 147 -1.36 -2.34 4.73
N LEU A 148 -1.20 -1.04 4.46
CA LEU A 148 0.08 -0.36 4.65
C LEU A 148 0.56 -0.36 6.10
N PRO A 149 -0.25 0.01 7.12
CA PRO A 149 0.21 -0.01 8.51
C PRO A 149 0.54 -1.43 8.98
N ASN A 150 -0.25 -2.43 8.57
CA ASN A 150 -0.04 -3.81 8.97
C ASN A 150 1.18 -4.45 8.27
N ALA A 151 1.36 -4.21 6.98
CA ALA A 151 2.54 -4.71 6.26
C ALA A 151 3.84 -4.07 6.81
N THR A 152 3.81 -2.79 7.15
CA THR A 152 4.93 -2.10 7.80
C THR A 152 5.22 -2.69 9.19
N ALA A 153 4.21 -2.91 10.01
CA ALA A 153 4.36 -3.60 11.29
C ALA A 153 4.93 -5.02 11.09
N GLY A 154 4.46 -5.74 10.09
CA GLY A 154 4.98 -7.04 9.68
C GLY A 154 6.46 -7.01 9.29
N MET A 155 6.89 -6.03 8.49
CA MET A 155 8.31 -5.83 8.14
C MET A 155 9.19 -5.62 9.37
N MET A 156 8.76 -4.72 10.27
CA MET A 156 9.50 -4.39 11.50
C MET A 156 9.58 -5.58 12.48
N SER A 157 8.55 -6.43 12.50
CA SER A 157 8.51 -7.61 13.38
C SER A 157 9.46 -8.73 12.97
N VAL A 158 9.98 -8.73 11.75
CA VAL A 158 10.91 -9.77 11.25
C VAL A 158 12.23 -9.74 12.00
N ARG A 159 12.73 -8.54 12.30
CA ARG A 159 13.96 -8.29 13.06
C ARG A 159 13.73 -7.05 13.95
N PRO A 160 13.22 -7.19 15.17
CA PRO A 160 12.84 -6.05 16.01
C PRO A 160 13.99 -5.07 16.28
N HIS A 161 15.22 -5.58 16.42
CA HIS A 161 16.42 -4.74 16.59
C HIS A 161 16.81 -3.93 15.34
N LEU A 162 16.24 -4.25 14.17
CA LEU A 162 16.43 -3.55 12.89
C LEU A 162 15.15 -2.87 12.41
N ALA A 163 14.17 -2.62 13.27
CA ALA A 163 12.86 -2.09 12.89
C ALA A 163 12.97 -0.75 12.12
N GLY A 164 13.86 0.15 12.55
CA GLY A 164 14.12 1.41 11.87
C GLY A 164 14.68 1.22 10.45
N SER A 165 15.67 0.34 10.29
CA SER A 165 16.24 -0.01 8.98
C SER A 165 15.22 -0.70 8.09
N ALA A 166 14.40 -1.59 8.65
CA ALA A 166 13.33 -2.27 7.92
C ALA A 166 12.29 -1.28 7.39
N SER A 167 11.87 -0.33 8.22
CA SER A 167 10.93 0.73 7.83
C SER A 167 11.54 1.65 6.76
N GLY A 168 12.81 2.05 6.91
CA GLY A 168 13.51 2.92 5.96
C GLY A 168 13.67 2.28 4.58
N ILE A 169 14.19 1.04 4.52
CA ILE A 169 14.37 0.30 3.26
C ILE A 169 13.00 0.01 2.62
N GLY A 170 12.04 -0.48 3.41
CA GLY A 170 10.69 -0.75 2.91
C GLY A 170 10.00 0.49 2.37
N GLY A 171 10.11 1.64 3.07
CA GLY A 171 9.60 2.93 2.62
C GLY A 171 10.24 3.41 1.32
N THR A 172 11.56 3.25 1.19
CA THR A 172 12.31 3.61 -0.04
C THR A 172 11.85 2.77 -1.24
N ILE A 173 11.72 1.44 -1.06
CA ILE A 173 11.26 0.54 -2.12
C ILE A 173 9.80 0.84 -2.48
N ASN A 174 8.95 1.08 -1.48
CA ASN A 174 7.55 1.45 -1.69
C ASN A 174 7.42 2.75 -2.51
N THR A 175 8.09 3.81 -2.09
CA THR A 175 7.99 5.12 -2.75
C THR A 175 8.68 5.11 -4.11
N GLY A 176 9.89 4.55 -4.21
CA GLY A 176 10.63 4.45 -5.46
C GLY A 176 9.92 3.57 -6.50
N GLY A 177 9.46 2.38 -6.08
CA GLY A 177 8.68 1.49 -6.93
C GLY A 177 7.35 2.11 -7.36
N GLY A 178 6.68 2.81 -6.42
CA GLY A 178 5.45 3.55 -6.72
C GLY A 178 5.65 4.65 -7.75
N ALA A 179 6.74 5.44 -7.62
CA ALA A 179 7.07 6.49 -8.58
C ALA A 179 7.29 5.92 -9.99
N LEU A 180 8.00 4.79 -10.11
CA LEU A 180 8.19 4.10 -11.39
C LEU A 180 6.86 3.63 -11.99
N ILE A 181 5.96 3.09 -11.19
CA ILE A 181 4.61 2.69 -11.62
C ILE A 181 3.82 3.93 -12.09
N ALA A 182 3.86 5.04 -11.36
CA ALA A 182 3.17 6.28 -11.75
C ALA A 182 3.68 6.82 -13.08
N ILE A 183 5.00 6.86 -13.27
CA ILE A 183 5.63 7.31 -14.52
C ILE A 183 5.23 6.37 -15.68
N GLY A 184 5.35 5.05 -15.49
CA GLY A 184 4.96 4.06 -16.50
C GLY A 184 3.48 4.15 -16.86
N THR A 185 2.60 4.36 -15.87
CA THR A 185 1.17 4.55 -16.08
C THR A 185 0.91 5.82 -16.91
N GLY A 186 1.53 6.95 -16.55
CA GLY A 186 1.39 8.20 -17.29
C GLY A 186 1.90 8.09 -18.74
N ALA A 187 2.94 7.30 -18.99
CA ALA A 187 3.47 7.07 -20.34
C ALA A 187 2.54 6.20 -21.22
N ILE A 188 1.77 5.29 -20.64
CA ILE A 188 0.83 4.42 -21.36
C ILE A 188 -0.48 5.16 -21.69
N LEU A 189 -0.89 6.09 -20.83
CA LEU A 189 -2.14 6.83 -20.97
C LEU A 189 -1.95 8.01 -21.93
N VAL A 190 -2.23 7.77 -23.20
CA VAL A 190 -2.21 8.79 -24.26
C VAL A 190 -3.64 9.04 -24.77
N PRO A 191 -3.90 10.18 -25.46
CA PRO A 191 -5.21 10.45 -26.02
C PRO A 191 -5.78 9.25 -26.83
N GLY A 192 -7.00 8.83 -26.49
CA GLY A 192 -7.66 7.67 -27.11
C GLY A 192 -7.49 6.33 -26.42
N THR A 193 -6.63 6.21 -25.39
CA THR A 193 -6.38 4.91 -24.70
C THR A 193 -7.53 4.47 -23.77
N GLY A 194 -8.40 5.39 -23.34
CA GLY A 194 -9.49 5.07 -22.40
C GLY A 194 -8.99 4.88 -20.96
N ALA A 195 -9.90 4.44 -20.08
CA ALA A 195 -9.60 4.22 -18.64
C ALA A 195 -9.11 2.78 -18.35
N LEU A 196 -9.36 1.85 -19.26
CA LEU A 196 -9.12 0.42 -19.02
C LEU A 196 -7.64 0.08 -18.72
N PRO A 197 -6.63 0.64 -19.43
CA PRO A 197 -5.23 0.38 -19.11
C PRO A 197 -4.87 0.77 -17.67
N LEU A 198 -5.38 1.90 -17.17
CA LEU A 198 -5.17 2.31 -15.78
C LEU A 198 -5.74 1.28 -14.81
N LEU A 199 -6.99 0.89 -15.01
CA LEU A 199 -7.66 -0.11 -14.15
C LEU A 199 -6.93 -1.46 -14.17
N LEU A 200 -6.41 -1.88 -15.32
CA LEU A 200 -5.64 -3.12 -15.45
C LEU A 200 -4.30 -3.05 -14.72
N ILE A 201 -3.56 -1.94 -14.81
CA ILE A 201 -2.32 -1.74 -14.05
C ILE A 201 -2.59 -1.81 -12.55
N MET A 202 -3.65 -1.13 -12.08
CA MET A 202 -4.07 -1.17 -10.68
C MET A 202 -4.45 -2.58 -10.23
N LEU A 203 -5.17 -3.33 -11.06
CA LEU A 203 -5.58 -4.70 -10.78
C LEU A 203 -4.37 -5.66 -10.74
N VAL A 204 -3.44 -5.53 -11.68
CA VAL A 204 -2.21 -6.35 -11.72
C VAL A 204 -1.37 -6.12 -10.46
N THR A 205 -1.13 -4.85 -10.09
CA THR A 205 -0.36 -4.53 -8.88
C THR A 205 -1.04 -5.07 -7.62
N THR A 206 -2.35 -4.91 -7.49
CA THR A 206 -3.12 -5.46 -6.36
C THR A 206 -3.08 -6.98 -6.34
N SER A 207 -3.17 -7.65 -7.48
CA SER A 207 -3.07 -9.11 -7.57
C SER A 207 -1.71 -9.62 -7.14
N LEU A 208 -0.63 -8.92 -7.50
CA LEU A 208 0.72 -9.22 -7.02
C LEU A 208 0.84 -9.04 -5.50
N SER A 209 0.16 -8.03 -4.94
CA SER A 209 0.09 -7.84 -3.48
C SER A 209 -0.61 -9.04 -2.78
N ILE A 210 -1.70 -9.56 -3.36
CA ILE A 210 -2.37 -10.78 -2.85
C ILE A 210 -1.42 -11.97 -2.88
N LEU A 211 -0.72 -12.19 -3.97
CA LEU A 211 0.22 -13.32 -4.10
C LEU A 211 1.35 -13.24 -3.06
N THR A 212 1.90 -12.05 -2.85
CA THR A 212 2.97 -11.84 -1.88
C THR A 212 2.52 -12.03 -0.44
N ILE A 213 1.33 -11.56 -0.05
CA ILE A 213 0.83 -11.82 1.32
C ILE A 213 0.47 -13.29 1.55
N ILE A 214 -0.08 -13.98 0.55
CA ILE A 214 -0.31 -15.43 0.64
C ILE A 214 1.01 -16.18 0.85
N TYR A 215 2.07 -15.79 0.13
CA TYR A 215 3.41 -16.33 0.34
C TYR A 215 3.89 -16.12 1.78
N VAL A 216 3.73 -14.90 2.32
CA VAL A 216 4.10 -14.59 3.71
C VAL A 216 3.35 -15.48 4.70
N ILE A 217 2.03 -15.62 4.53
CA ILE A 217 1.19 -16.45 5.41
C ILE A 217 1.67 -17.90 5.40
N LYS A 218 1.89 -18.48 4.22
CA LYS A 218 2.39 -19.85 4.07
C LYS A 218 3.77 -20.00 4.73
N ARG A 219 4.67 -19.03 4.51
CA ARG A 219 6.03 -19.08 5.07
C ARG A 219 6.01 -18.96 6.60
N THR A 220 5.17 -18.10 7.16
CA THR A 220 5.03 -17.95 8.61
C THR A 220 4.55 -19.25 9.24
N ARG A 221 3.49 -19.86 8.70
CA ARG A 221 3.00 -21.16 9.18
C ARG A 221 4.05 -22.27 9.11
N SER A 222 4.84 -22.31 8.05
CA SER A 222 5.92 -23.31 7.91
C SER A 222 7.01 -23.15 8.98
N LEU A 223 7.31 -21.90 9.38
CA LEU A 223 8.31 -21.63 10.43
C LEU A 223 7.76 -21.99 11.82
N GLU A 224 6.51 -21.69 12.09
CA GLU A 224 5.82 -22.08 13.34
C GLU A 224 5.73 -23.59 13.49
N ALA A 225 5.43 -24.31 12.41
CA ALA A 225 5.38 -25.78 12.39
C ALA A 225 6.78 -26.41 12.60
N ALA A 226 7.85 -25.74 12.15
CA ALA A 226 9.23 -26.23 12.30
C ALA A 226 9.82 -25.92 13.68
N ASN A 227 9.24 -24.98 14.45
CA ASN A 227 9.72 -24.59 15.78
C ASN A 227 8.53 -24.39 16.74
N PRO A 228 7.89 -25.46 17.22
CA PRO A 228 6.69 -25.41 18.05
C PRO A 228 6.89 -24.86 19.48
N GLN A 229 8.13 -24.46 19.81
CA GLN A 229 8.49 -23.97 21.16
C GLN A 229 8.82 -22.46 21.22
N SER A 230 8.53 -21.68 20.16
CA SER A 230 8.78 -20.21 20.15
C SER A 230 7.51 -19.42 20.39
#